data_5465ddaeb61e86bfed999aa882b196f1
#
_entry.id   5465ddaeb61e86bfed999aa882b196f1
#
_cell.length_a   1.000
_cell.length_b   1.000
_cell.length_c   1.000
_cell.angle_alpha   90.00
_cell.angle_beta   90.00
_cell.angle_gamma   90.00
#
_symmetry.space_group_name_H-M   'P 1'
#
loop_
_entity.id
_entity.type
_entity.pdbx_description
1 polymer ?
#
loop_
_entity_poly.entity_id
_entity_poly.type
_entity_poly.pdbx_seq_one_letter_code
_entity_poly.pdbx_strand_id
1 'polypeptide(L)'
;MKRWTKSRKLVKNEKRIDQVSKYELARDTKPGYNYNKLDERGLIEENTLMDDKTVVIGKVNMINNEIYDSSILPKKGQLGYVDKTFIYDNDGRKLAKVRIREDRAPTIGDKFCSRCGQKGTIGNLIPEEICLLQNPV
;
A
#
# COMPACT_ATOMS: atom_id res chain seq x y z
N MET A 1 13.54 -1.65 -22.59
CA MET A 1 12.17 -2.12 -22.25
C MET A 1 11.55 -1.16 -21.23
N LYS A 2 10.64 -0.29 -21.66
CA LYS A 2 9.96 0.64 -20.72
C LYS A 2 8.82 -0.13 -20.05
N ARG A 3 9.02 -0.48 -18.78
CA ARG A 3 8.00 -1.14 -17.98
C ARG A 3 6.90 -0.11 -17.64
N TRP A 4 5.75 -0.24 -18.25
CA TRP A 4 4.58 0.57 -17.91
C TRP A 4 4.00 0.03 -16.60
N THR A 5 4.20 0.73 -15.52
CA THR A 5 3.54 0.41 -14.26
C THR A 5 2.21 1.11 -14.20
N LYS A 6 1.14 0.35 -14.04
CA LYS A 6 -0.22 0.86 -13.85
C LYS A 6 -0.25 1.72 -12.58
N SER A 7 -0.84 2.87 -12.72
CA SER A 7 -0.93 3.93 -11.74
C SER A 7 -1.11 3.46 -10.29
N ARG A 8 -0.29 4.02 -9.44
CA ARG A 8 -0.30 4.00 -8.00
C ARG A 8 -1.70 4.11 -7.42
N LYS A 9 -2.22 3.03 -6.88
CA LYS A 9 -3.43 3.10 -6.08
C LYS A 9 -3.03 3.70 -4.73
N LEU A 10 -3.29 4.98 -4.55
CA LEU A 10 -3.18 5.63 -3.26
C LEU A 10 -4.26 5.04 -2.36
N VAL A 11 -3.88 4.13 -1.48
CA VAL A 11 -4.75 3.72 -0.41
C VAL A 11 -4.72 4.83 0.64
N LYS A 12 -5.70 5.70 0.58
CA LYS A 12 -5.96 6.66 1.64
C LYS A 12 -6.55 5.92 2.84
N ASN A 13 -5.71 5.37 3.67
CA ASN A 13 -6.10 4.96 5.01
C ASN A 13 -5.86 6.14 5.95
N GLU A 14 -6.69 7.16 5.83
CA GLU A 14 -6.74 8.26 6.81
C GLU A 14 -7.46 7.75 8.05
N LYS A 15 -6.74 7.25 9.02
CA LYS A 15 -7.28 6.93 10.35
C LYS A 15 -6.49 7.70 11.41
N ARG A 16 -7.24 8.30 12.35
CA ARG A 16 -6.68 8.93 13.54
C ARG A 16 -5.80 7.93 14.26
N ILE A 17 -4.56 8.31 14.50
CA ILE A 17 -3.63 7.56 15.31
C ILE A 17 -3.40 8.39 16.55
N ASP A 18 -4.16 8.12 17.60
CA ASP A 18 -4.03 8.88 18.84
C ASP A 18 -2.79 8.46 19.63
N GLN A 19 -2.29 7.24 19.42
CA GLN A 19 -1.00 6.79 19.97
C GLN A 19 -0.38 5.72 19.08
N VAL A 20 0.75 6.03 18.46
CA VAL A 20 1.68 5.06 17.89
C VAL A 20 2.73 4.81 18.96
N SER A 21 2.57 3.78 19.76
CA SER A 21 3.63 3.33 20.64
C SER A 21 3.34 1.95 21.21
N LYS A 22 4.31 1.07 21.05
CA LYS A 22 4.47 -0.22 21.74
C LYS A 22 3.25 -1.14 21.68
N TYR A 23 2.96 -1.67 20.49
CA TYR A 23 2.07 -2.81 20.29
C TYR A 23 2.45 -4.02 21.18
N GLU A 24 3.70 -4.09 21.66
CA GLU A 24 4.20 -5.12 22.58
C GLU A 24 3.49 -5.16 23.93
N LEU A 25 2.89 -4.04 24.34
CA LEU A 25 2.12 -3.91 25.58
C LEU A 25 0.62 -4.07 25.39
N ALA A 26 0.14 -4.22 24.14
CA ALA A 26 -1.27 -4.36 23.87
C ALA A 26 -1.77 -5.74 24.27
N ARG A 27 -2.84 -5.77 25.06
CA ARG A 27 -3.66 -6.98 25.23
C ARG A 27 -4.39 -7.27 23.92
N ASP A 28 -4.61 -8.56 23.63
CA ASP A 28 -5.35 -9.01 22.45
C ASP A 28 -4.71 -8.66 21.10
N THR A 29 -3.38 -8.82 20.98
CA THR A 29 -2.75 -8.82 19.65
C THR A 29 -3.43 -9.87 18.78
N LYS A 30 -3.76 -9.50 17.54
CA LYS A 30 -4.48 -10.38 16.63
C LYS A 30 -3.66 -11.65 16.34
N PRO A 31 -4.14 -12.83 16.74
CA PRO A 31 -3.39 -14.06 16.53
C PRO A 31 -3.22 -14.35 15.05
N GLY A 32 -2.00 -14.76 14.67
CA GLY A 32 -1.67 -15.14 13.29
C GLY A 32 -1.29 -13.98 12.37
N TYR A 33 -1.17 -12.75 12.89
CA TYR A 33 -0.67 -11.60 12.14
C TYR A 33 0.79 -11.29 12.49
N ASN A 34 1.53 -10.78 11.50
CA ASN A 34 2.96 -10.49 11.62
C ASN A 34 3.20 -9.01 11.91
N TYR A 35 3.72 -8.71 13.10
CA TYR A 35 4.06 -7.37 13.57
C TYR A 35 5.55 -7.05 13.42
N ASN A 36 6.41 -8.04 13.11
CA ASN A 36 7.87 -7.91 13.12
C ASN A 36 8.41 -6.93 12.06
N LYS A 37 7.57 -6.55 11.10
CA LYS A 37 7.93 -5.62 10.02
C LYS A 37 7.57 -4.16 10.33
N LEU A 38 7.18 -3.87 11.57
CA LEU A 38 6.89 -2.51 12.02
C LEU A 38 8.17 -1.85 12.54
N ASP A 39 8.36 -0.58 12.18
CA ASP A 39 9.42 0.26 12.72
C ASP A 39 9.07 0.75 14.16
N GLU A 40 10.01 1.47 14.80
CA GLU A 40 9.80 2.04 16.14
C GLU A 40 8.62 3.02 16.21
N ARG A 41 8.20 3.56 15.06
CA ARG A 41 7.06 4.46 14.93
C ARG A 41 5.74 3.74 14.71
N GLY A 42 5.76 2.40 14.70
CA GLY A 42 4.59 1.56 14.44
C GLY A 42 4.12 1.55 13.00
N LEU A 43 4.98 1.92 12.05
CA LEU A 43 4.70 1.83 10.62
C LEU A 43 5.50 0.68 10.01
N ILE A 44 4.95 0.08 8.98
CA ILE A 44 5.66 -0.93 8.20
C ILE A 44 6.87 -0.32 7.49
N GLU A 45 7.99 -1.04 7.47
CA GLU A 45 9.22 -0.63 6.79
C GLU A 45 9.03 -0.47 5.28
N GLU A 46 9.71 0.52 4.69
CA GLU A 46 9.69 0.73 3.24
C GLU A 46 10.34 -0.44 2.49
N ASN A 47 9.91 -0.67 1.26
CA ASN A 47 10.33 -1.79 0.40
C ASN A 47 10.01 -3.19 0.94
N THR A 48 9.18 -3.30 1.96
CA THR A 48 8.74 -4.59 2.50
C THR A 48 7.66 -5.19 1.61
N LEU A 49 7.79 -6.49 1.32
CA LEU A 49 6.72 -7.26 0.68
C LEU A 49 5.59 -7.46 1.68
N MET A 50 4.38 -7.09 1.28
CA MET A 50 3.17 -7.24 2.07
C MET A 50 2.42 -8.51 1.71
N ASP A 51 2.03 -9.23 2.74
CA ASP A 51 1.11 -10.36 2.69
C ASP A 51 -0.20 -10.00 3.40
N ASP A 52 -1.25 -10.78 3.19
CA ASP A 52 -2.55 -10.58 3.84
C ASP A 52 -2.48 -10.60 5.38
N LYS A 53 -1.43 -11.19 5.94
CA LYS A 53 -1.18 -11.30 7.39
C LYS A 53 -0.22 -10.26 7.95
N THR A 54 0.32 -9.39 7.12
CA THR A 54 1.29 -8.37 7.54
C THR A 54 0.56 -7.14 8.08
N VAL A 55 0.88 -6.72 9.29
CA VAL A 55 0.34 -5.47 9.86
C VAL A 55 0.99 -4.28 9.19
N VAL A 56 0.17 -3.34 8.72
CA VAL A 56 0.63 -2.15 7.98
C VAL A 56 0.87 -0.97 8.91
N ILE A 57 -0.02 -0.77 9.87
CA ILE A 57 0.08 0.30 10.86
C ILE A 57 -0.27 -0.30 12.21
N GLY A 58 0.69 -0.30 13.13
CA GLY A 58 0.47 -0.63 14.53
C GLY A 58 -0.27 0.50 15.21
N LYS A 59 -1.42 0.20 15.76
CA LYS A 59 -2.26 1.15 16.48
C LYS A 59 -2.81 0.50 17.73
N VAL A 60 -2.76 1.23 18.84
CA VAL A 60 -3.36 0.83 20.11
C VAL A 60 -4.41 1.83 20.53
N ASN A 61 -5.45 1.35 21.18
CA ASN A 61 -6.48 2.17 21.83
C ASN A 61 -6.42 1.92 23.33
N MET A 62 -6.48 2.98 24.12
CA MET A 62 -6.59 2.88 25.58
C MET A 62 -8.04 3.04 25.97
N ILE A 63 -8.60 2.03 26.64
CA ILE A 63 -9.96 2.00 27.18
C ILE A 63 -9.85 1.54 28.64
N ASN A 64 -10.38 2.31 29.58
CA ASN A 64 -10.36 1.98 31.01
C ASN A 64 -8.98 1.59 31.57
N ASN A 65 -7.92 2.30 31.16
CA ASN A 65 -6.51 2.01 31.51
C ASN A 65 -5.97 0.67 30.94
N GLU A 66 -6.68 0.01 30.06
CA GLU A 66 -6.22 -1.18 29.34
C GLU A 66 -5.90 -0.83 27.88
N ILE A 67 -4.83 -1.41 27.35
CA ILE A 67 -4.34 -1.16 26.00
C ILE A 67 -4.83 -2.28 25.09
N TYR A 68 -5.65 -1.95 24.09
CA TYR A 68 -6.18 -2.87 23.08
C TYR A 68 -5.53 -2.65 21.73
N ASP A 69 -5.27 -3.75 21.02
CA ASP A 69 -4.76 -3.69 19.66
C ASP A 69 -5.85 -3.25 18.67
N SER A 70 -5.61 -2.14 18.00
CA SER A 70 -6.44 -1.58 16.92
C SER A 70 -5.66 -1.47 15.60
N SER A 71 -4.64 -2.29 15.43
CA SER A 71 -3.75 -2.27 14.27
C SER A 71 -4.49 -2.45 12.95
N ILE A 72 -3.97 -1.79 11.92
CA ILE A 72 -4.56 -1.78 10.58
C ILE A 72 -3.89 -2.83 9.72
N LEU A 73 -4.73 -3.68 9.15
CA LEU A 73 -4.36 -4.74 8.22
C LEU A 73 -4.58 -4.31 6.78
N PRO A 74 -3.90 -4.91 5.80
CA PRO A 74 -4.20 -4.71 4.40
C PRO A 74 -5.60 -5.24 4.08
N LYS A 75 -6.21 -4.73 3.03
CA LYS A 75 -7.45 -5.31 2.52
C LYS A 75 -7.13 -6.63 1.81
N LYS A 76 -8.05 -7.58 1.84
CA LYS A 76 -7.92 -8.84 1.09
C LYS A 76 -7.53 -8.58 -0.37
N GLY A 77 -6.51 -9.28 -0.84
CA GLY A 77 -5.99 -9.12 -2.20
C GLY A 77 -5.15 -7.85 -2.43
N GLN A 78 -4.85 -7.09 -1.40
CA GLN A 78 -3.98 -5.93 -1.47
C GLN A 78 -2.53 -6.35 -1.22
N LEU A 79 -1.97 -7.07 -2.19
CA LEU A 79 -0.59 -7.53 -2.20
C LEU A 79 0.29 -6.50 -2.90
N GLY A 80 1.57 -6.46 -2.55
CA GLY A 80 2.54 -5.59 -3.18
C GLY A 80 3.66 -5.18 -2.24
N TYR A 81 4.41 -4.16 -2.65
CA TYR A 81 5.50 -3.62 -1.85
C TYR A 81 5.10 -2.29 -1.22
N VAL A 82 5.56 -2.06 -0.01
CA VAL A 82 5.47 -0.75 0.62
C VAL A 82 6.41 0.21 -0.11
N ASP A 83 5.88 1.27 -0.69
CA ASP A 83 6.68 2.24 -1.44
C ASP A 83 7.19 3.35 -0.53
N LYS A 84 6.33 3.99 0.24
CA LYS A 84 6.71 5.03 1.22
C LYS A 84 5.72 5.11 2.38
N THR A 85 6.25 5.51 3.53
CA THR A 85 5.47 5.78 4.73
C THR A 85 5.55 7.27 5.08
N PHE A 86 4.45 7.82 5.58
CA PHE A 86 4.37 9.24 5.96
C PHE A 86 3.66 9.36 7.29
N ILE A 87 4.19 10.19 8.17
CA ILE A 87 3.53 10.64 9.40
C ILE A 87 3.37 12.15 9.30
N TYR A 88 2.17 12.61 9.54
CA TYR A 88 1.84 14.04 9.64
C TYR A 88 1.34 14.31 11.04
N ASP A 89 1.79 15.40 11.62
CA ASP A 89 1.20 15.94 12.83
C ASP A 89 0.26 17.09 12.42
N ASN A 90 -1.00 16.97 12.78
CA ASN A 90 -2.01 17.98 12.49
C ASN A 90 -2.81 18.25 13.75
N ASP A 91 -2.60 19.41 14.36
CA ASP A 91 -3.28 19.86 15.58
C ASP A 91 -3.20 18.85 16.74
N GLY A 92 -2.00 18.30 17.00
CA GLY A 92 -1.77 17.29 18.04
C GLY A 92 -2.32 15.91 17.73
N ARG A 93 -2.74 15.68 16.48
CA ARG A 93 -3.21 14.38 15.99
C ARG A 93 -2.24 13.83 14.95
N LYS A 94 -1.72 12.65 15.21
CA LYS A 94 -0.84 11.97 14.25
C LYS A 94 -1.67 11.27 13.18
N LEU A 95 -1.38 11.57 11.92
CA LEU A 95 -1.96 10.95 10.74
C LEU A 95 -0.89 10.13 10.04
N ALA A 96 -1.06 8.82 9.95
CA ALA A 96 -0.15 7.96 9.18
C ALA A 96 -0.74 7.61 7.82
N LYS A 97 0.11 7.67 6.79
CA LYS A 97 -0.22 7.24 5.43
C LYS A 97 0.83 6.25 4.95
N VAL A 98 0.40 5.11 4.44
CA VAL A 98 1.26 4.11 3.81
C VAL A 98 0.89 4.02 2.34
N ARG A 99 1.89 4.17 1.47
CA ARG A 99 1.75 4.03 0.03
C ARG A 99 2.21 2.64 -0.38
N ILE A 100 1.34 1.90 -1.03
CA ILE A 100 1.60 0.55 -1.50
C ILE A 100 1.76 0.59 -3.02
N ARG A 101 2.76 -0.10 -3.53
CA ARG A 101 3.03 -0.29 -4.95
C ARG A 101 2.73 -1.73 -5.34
N GLU A 102 1.85 -1.89 -6.29
CA GLU A 102 1.54 -3.15 -6.92
C GLU A 102 1.99 -3.08 -8.39
N ASP A 103 2.83 -4.01 -8.81
CA ASP A 103 3.27 -4.16 -10.20
C ASP A 103 2.35 -5.17 -10.90
N ARG A 104 1.60 -4.69 -11.87
CA ARG A 104 0.68 -5.53 -12.65
C ARG A 104 0.96 -5.38 -14.14
N ALA A 105 1.08 -6.51 -14.84
CA ALA A 105 1.12 -6.50 -16.29
C ALA A 105 -0.24 -6.08 -16.86
N PRO A 106 -0.26 -5.28 -17.93
CA PRO A 106 -1.50 -4.96 -18.63
C PRO A 106 -2.14 -6.22 -19.22
N THR A 107 -3.46 -6.26 -19.20
CA THR A 107 -4.25 -7.36 -19.80
C THR A 107 -5.26 -6.81 -20.81
N ILE A 108 -5.74 -7.68 -21.71
CA ILE A 108 -6.83 -7.34 -22.62
C ILE A 108 -8.04 -6.87 -21.84
N GLY A 109 -8.66 -5.78 -22.27
CA GLY A 109 -9.78 -5.13 -21.58
C GLY A 109 -9.38 -4.04 -20.58
N ASP A 110 -8.09 -3.88 -20.26
CA ASP A 110 -7.63 -2.79 -19.41
C ASP A 110 -7.77 -1.44 -20.13
N LYS A 111 -8.22 -0.43 -19.38
CA LYS A 111 -8.37 0.93 -19.89
C LYS A 111 -7.14 1.76 -19.59
N PHE A 112 -6.60 2.40 -20.60
CA PHE A 112 -5.49 3.35 -20.49
C PHE A 112 -5.94 4.74 -20.96
N CYS A 113 -5.35 5.76 -20.42
CA CYS A 113 -5.53 7.10 -20.92
C CYS A 113 -4.22 7.87 -20.91
N SER A 114 -4.09 8.81 -21.86
CA SER A 114 -3.03 9.81 -21.86
C SER A 114 -3.33 10.90 -20.82
N ARG A 115 -2.34 11.78 -20.56
CA ARG A 115 -2.56 12.95 -19.68
C ARG A 115 -3.62 13.92 -20.24
N CYS A 116 -3.83 13.92 -21.55
CA CYS A 116 -4.85 14.72 -22.22
C CYS A 116 -6.26 14.13 -22.14
N GLY A 117 -6.44 13.01 -21.44
CA GLY A 117 -7.76 12.40 -21.23
C GLY A 117 -8.23 11.48 -22.36
N GLN A 118 -7.43 11.27 -23.42
CA GLN A 118 -7.75 10.27 -24.44
C GLN A 118 -7.63 8.86 -23.86
N LYS A 119 -8.76 8.20 -23.71
CA LYS A 119 -8.87 6.87 -23.14
C LYS A 119 -9.04 5.81 -24.23
N GLY A 120 -8.34 4.71 -24.07
CA GLY A 120 -8.44 3.53 -24.95
C GLY A 120 -8.47 2.24 -24.13
N THR A 121 -9.02 1.20 -24.71
CA THR A 121 -9.03 -0.14 -24.11
C THR A 121 -8.07 -1.03 -24.90
N ILE A 122 -7.31 -1.87 -24.17
CA ILE A 122 -6.44 -2.87 -24.83
C ILE A 122 -7.33 -3.89 -25.51
N GLY A 123 -7.32 -3.93 -26.84
CA GLY A 123 -8.07 -4.89 -27.63
C GLY A 123 -7.30 -6.18 -27.90
N ASN A 124 -5.97 -6.08 -28.02
CA ASN A 124 -5.11 -7.24 -28.33
C ASN A 124 -3.71 -7.06 -27.75
N LEU A 125 -3.01 -8.18 -27.52
CA LEU A 125 -1.60 -8.23 -27.15
C LEU A 125 -0.84 -8.87 -28.31
N ILE A 126 0.08 -8.12 -28.89
CA ILE A 126 0.90 -8.58 -30.03
C ILE A 126 2.32 -8.83 -29.50
N PRO A 127 2.96 -9.98 -29.84
CA PRO A 127 4.38 -10.20 -29.55
C PRO A 127 5.25 -9.13 -30.16
N GLU A 128 6.33 -8.75 -29.46
CA GLU A 128 7.26 -7.68 -29.87
C GLU A 128 7.87 -7.94 -31.26
N GLU A 129 8.06 -9.22 -31.62
CA GLU A 129 8.58 -9.66 -32.91
C GLU A 129 7.69 -9.27 -34.11
N ILE A 130 6.38 -9.14 -33.87
CA ILE A 130 5.39 -8.77 -34.91
C ILE A 130 5.14 -7.27 -34.91
N CYS A 131 5.56 -6.57 -33.87
CA CYS A 131 5.44 -5.13 -33.77
C CYS A 131 6.42 -4.46 -34.71
N LEU A 132 5.93 -3.92 -35.82
CA LEU A 132 6.74 -3.12 -36.74
C LEU A 132 7.29 -1.91 -36.01
N LEU A 133 8.52 -2.01 -35.54
CA LEU A 133 9.29 -0.87 -35.08
C LEU A 133 9.54 0.01 -36.30
N GLN A 134 8.76 1.06 -36.47
CA GLN A 134 9.17 2.14 -37.36
C GLN A 134 10.46 2.71 -36.77
N ASN A 135 11.59 2.44 -37.41
CA ASN A 135 12.82 3.12 -37.10
C ASN A 135 12.55 4.63 -37.24
N PRO A 136 12.80 5.43 -36.21
CA PRO A 136 12.77 6.88 -36.40
C PRO A 136 13.87 7.22 -37.42
N VAL A 137 13.46 7.80 -38.54
CA VAL A 137 14.34 8.44 -39.51
C VAL A 137 14.99 9.64 -38.86
#